data_62c2e860698f7078f0f1b46ff37e1b1a
#
_entry.id   62c2e860698f7078f0f1b46ff37e1b1a
#
_cell.length_a   1.000
_cell.length_b   1.000
_cell.length_c   1.000
_cell.angle_alpha   90.00
_cell.angle_beta   90.00
_cell.angle_gamma   90.00
#
_symmetry.space_group_name_H-M   'P 1'
#
loop_
_entity.id
_entity.type
_entity.pdbx_description
1 polymer ?
#
loop_
_entity_poly.entity_id
_entity_poly.type
_entity_poly.pdbx_seq_one_letter_code
_entity_poly.pdbx_strand_id
1 'polypeptide(L)'
;MIDFTHYIKAKSIADTYLQHIKDLNGTSKKQHFLTRLSLCDGYKHILQDPHKKQSLYEYTRKELKKKLTMSWDEMWNESMNDDEYGYKKEIKKEVDDNIKFYFGMTDLIGLTCILLRNGENIPDDISKKINRQNLLRVIEIANSDMIMRDLEGTTYVNGVGGLMCLKWLKNNLVPIDWSYINGCFEGIWKYYLEKCGGVEWKKSKNNLHNYIYGLTHCVINLSNFYTAINYVQNSENFLNEVIHTKDILCNIIESQKSSDYKIFNDDTLAEMLLTIRLCGGEYAIERLNALNSLSLRFNSTKLIFDEHKRNNLKEELLANEHTNILFILNILF
;
A
#
# COMPACT_ATOMS: atom_id res chain seq x y z
N MET A 1 22.41 3.99 -13.66
CA MET A 1 22.88 2.65 -13.24
C MET A 1 22.65 2.56 -11.74
N ILE A 2 21.86 1.61 -11.26
CA ILE A 2 21.73 1.35 -9.82
C ILE A 2 23.11 0.96 -9.35
N ASP A 3 23.66 1.71 -8.40
CA ASP A 3 24.97 1.44 -7.86
C ASP A 3 24.96 0.07 -7.16
N PHE A 4 25.98 -0.75 -7.41
CA PHE A 4 26.18 -2.04 -6.75
C PHE A 4 26.08 -1.95 -5.22
N THR A 5 26.43 -0.80 -4.67
CA THR A 5 26.29 -0.47 -3.24
C THR A 5 24.83 -0.51 -2.78
N HIS A 6 23.89 -0.03 -3.59
CA HIS A 6 22.45 -0.08 -3.25
C HIS A 6 21.93 -1.52 -3.23
N TYR A 7 22.35 -2.32 -4.19
CA TYR A 7 21.99 -3.74 -4.24
C TYR A 7 22.48 -4.49 -2.99
N ILE A 8 23.74 -4.28 -2.59
CA ILE A 8 24.30 -4.89 -1.37
C ILE A 8 23.52 -4.45 -0.13
N LYS A 9 23.20 -3.15 -0.02
CA LYS A 9 22.38 -2.63 1.10
C LYS A 9 21.00 -3.27 1.13
N ALA A 10 20.29 -3.27 0.01
CA ALA A 10 18.95 -3.85 -0.08
C ALA A 10 18.95 -5.35 0.28
N LYS A 11 19.95 -6.10 -0.21
CA LYS A 11 20.13 -7.50 0.15
C LYS A 11 20.41 -7.68 1.65
N SER A 12 21.29 -6.86 2.22
CA SER A 12 21.60 -6.90 3.66
C SER A 12 20.38 -6.61 4.53
N ILE A 13 19.55 -5.64 4.14
CA ILE A 13 18.28 -5.35 4.82
C ILE A 13 17.36 -6.56 4.74
N ALA A 14 17.21 -7.15 3.54
CA ALA A 14 16.36 -8.32 3.33
C ALA A 14 16.83 -9.51 4.18
N ASP A 15 18.12 -9.79 4.20
CA ASP A 15 18.71 -10.87 5.00
C ASP A 15 18.49 -10.63 6.51
N THR A 16 18.67 -9.38 6.97
CA THR A 16 18.42 -9.00 8.38
C THR A 16 16.96 -9.18 8.75
N TYR A 17 16.07 -8.73 7.88
CA TYR A 17 14.62 -8.92 8.04
C TYR A 17 14.26 -10.39 8.19
N LEU A 18 14.80 -11.24 7.33
CA LEU A 18 14.54 -12.68 7.34
C LEU A 18 15.04 -13.37 8.60
N GLN A 19 16.16 -12.91 9.17
CA GLN A 19 16.70 -13.47 10.41
C GLN A 19 15.86 -13.10 11.64
N HIS A 20 15.33 -11.87 11.68
CA HIS A 20 14.63 -11.34 12.86
C HIS A 20 13.11 -11.54 12.82
N ILE A 21 12.53 -11.74 11.63
CA ILE A 21 11.08 -11.98 11.47
C ILE A 21 10.71 -13.48 11.69
N LYS A 22 11.60 -14.28 12.24
CA LYS A 22 11.30 -15.71 12.52
C LYS A 22 10.06 -15.93 13.39
N ASP A 23 9.68 -14.95 14.20
CA ASP A 23 8.54 -15.00 15.12
C ASP A 23 7.35 -14.17 14.65
N LEU A 24 6.99 -14.24 13.38
CA LEU A 24 5.80 -13.57 12.84
C LEU A 24 4.47 -14.00 13.50
N ASN A 25 4.51 -15.04 14.33
CA ASN A 25 3.31 -15.71 14.84
C ASN A 25 2.63 -15.03 16.04
N GLY A 26 3.06 -13.87 16.54
CA GLY A 26 2.45 -13.41 17.78
C GLY A 26 2.29 -11.92 18.01
N THR A 27 3.04 -11.07 17.36
CA THR A 27 3.10 -9.66 17.73
C THR A 27 3.11 -8.67 16.58
N SER A 28 2.95 -9.12 15.36
CA SER A 28 2.96 -8.22 14.23
C SER A 28 1.63 -7.53 14.06
N LYS A 29 1.65 -6.24 14.20
CA LYS A 29 0.52 -5.37 13.94
C LYS A 29 0.06 -5.53 12.50
N LYS A 30 -1.25 -5.54 12.30
CA LYS A 30 -1.93 -5.85 11.03
C LYS A 30 -1.54 -4.94 9.88
N GLN A 31 -1.09 -3.70 10.17
CA GLN A 31 -0.84 -2.68 9.17
C GLN A 31 0.20 -3.07 8.11
N HIS A 32 1.20 -3.88 8.46
CA HIS A 32 2.27 -4.27 7.53
C HIS A 32 2.11 -5.67 6.95
N PHE A 33 1.04 -6.35 7.32
CA PHE A 33 0.78 -7.71 6.88
C PHE A 33 0.65 -7.85 5.35
N LEU A 34 -0.07 -6.91 4.71
CA LEU A 34 -0.20 -6.86 3.25
C LEU A 34 1.15 -6.62 2.57
N THR A 35 1.97 -5.73 3.14
CA THR A 35 3.29 -5.42 2.63
C THR A 35 4.25 -6.59 2.78
N ARG A 36 4.17 -7.34 3.89
CA ARG A 36 4.95 -8.58 4.10
C ARG A 36 4.58 -9.64 3.09
N LEU A 37 3.29 -9.81 2.81
CA LEU A 37 2.84 -10.76 1.82
C LEU A 37 3.26 -10.36 0.41
N SER A 38 3.22 -9.07 0.09
CA SER A 38 3.72 -8.56 -1.19
C SER A 38 5.22 -8.81 -1.34
N LEU A 39 6.00 -8.67 -0.26
CA LEU A 39 7.39 -9.11 -0.23
C LEU A 39 7.51 -10.61 -0.50
N CYS A 40 6.75 -11.44 0.21
CA CYS A 40 6.78 -12.89 0.02
C CYS A 40 6.41 -13.28 -1.42
N ASP A 41 5.51 -12.56 -2.05
CA ASP A 41 5.05 -12.84 -3.41
C ASP A 41 5.98 -12.26 -4.48
N GLY A 42 6.48 -11.03 -4.27
CA GLY A 42 7.44 -10.38 -5.17
C GLY A 42 8.82 -11.02 -5.13
N TYR A 43 9.20 -11.60 -4.00
CA TYR A 43 10.53 -12.18 -3.76
C TYR A 43 10.52 -13.69 -3.68
N LYS A 44 10.01 -14.34 -4.71
CA LYS A 44 10.15 -15.80 -4.88
C LYS A 44 11.60 -16.30 -4.71
N HIS A 45 12.58 -15.41 -4.87
CA HIS A 45 14.01 -15.73 -4.78
C HIS A 45 14.64 -15.44 -3.41
N ILE A 46 14.08 -14.53 -2.61
CA ILE A 46 14.66 -14.13 -1.32
C ILE A 46 13.94 -14.85 -0.16
N LEU A 47 12.63 -15.04 -0.27
CA LEU A 47 11.81 -15.70 0.74
C LEU A 47 11.40 -17.11 0.31
N GLN A 48 12.36 -17.92 -0.13
CA GLN A 48 12.13 -19.33 -0.51
C GLN A 48 11.78 -20.27 0.66
N ASP A 49 11.37 -19.72 1.81
CA ASP A 49 10.91 -20.56 2.92
C ASP A 49 9.41 -20.86 2.79
N PRO A 50 9.03 -22.03 2.25
CA PRO A 50 7.63 -22.38 2.03
C PRO A 50 6.83 -22.46 3.34
N HIS A 51 7.47 -22.72 4.48
CA HIS A 51 6.81 -22.81 5.77
C HIS A 51 6.38 -21.42 6.28
N LYS A 52 7.19 -20.37 6.05
CA LYS A 52 6.81 -19.01 6.42
C LYS A 52 5.67 -18.48 5.57
N LYS A 53 5.73 -18.77 4.27
CA LYS A 53 4.68 -18.41 3.33
C LYS A 53 3.36 -19.05 3.74
N GLN A 54 3.38 -20.35 4.03
CA GLN A 54 2.19 -21.08 4.49
C GLN A 54 1.62 -20.54 5.80
N SER A 55 2.45 -20.20 6.78
CA SER A 55 1.98 -19.62 8.05
C SER A 55 1.34 -18.24 7.88
N LEU A 56 1.80 -17.43 6.93
CA LEU A 56 1.17 -16.16 6.57
C LEU A 56 -0.22 -16.36 5.95
N TYR A 57 -0.39 -17.35 5.08
CA TYR A 57 -1.70 -17.66 4.50
C TYR A 57 -2.68 -18.24 5.52
N GLU A 58 -2.22 -19.09 6.42
CA GLU A 58 -3.04 -19.58 7.53
C GLU A 58 -3.51 -18.45 8.44
N TYR A 59 -2.61 -17.53 8.77
CA TYR A 59 -2.96 -16.31 9.49
C TYR A 59 -4.00 -15.48 8.73
N THR A 60 -3.78 -15.21 7.44
CA THR A 60 -4.73 -14.45 6.60
C THR A 60 -6.11 -15.10 6.58
N ARG A 61 -6.15 -16.41 6.41
CA ARG A 61 -7.42 -17.16 6.41
C ARG A 61 -8.14 -17.08 7.75
N LYS A 62 -7.40 -17.18 8.85
CA LYS A 62 -7.93 -17.03 10.20
C LYS A 62 -8.51 -15.62 10.44
N GLU A 63 -7.77 -14.58 10.05
CA GLU A 63 -8.23 -13.20 10.17
C GLU A 63 -9.45 -12.92 9.28
N LEU A 64 -9.47 -13.42 8.05
CA LEU A 64 -10.64 -13.30 7.18
C LEU A 64 -11.88 -13.95 7.81
N LYS A 65 -11.76 -15.20 8.29
CA LYS A 65 -12.86 -15.90 8.98
C LYS A 65 -13.36 -15.12 10.20
N LYS A 66 -12.46 -14.59 11.02
CA LYS A 66 -12.79 -13.75 12.16
C LYS A 66 -13.60 -12.52 11.72
N LYS A 67 -13.10 -11.77 10.74
CA LYS A 67 -13.76 -10.55 10.25
C LYS A 67 -15.12 -10.82 9.58
N LEU A 68 -15.34 -11.98 9.01
CA LEU A 68 -16.63 -12.37 8.46
C LEU A 68 -17.72 -12.49 9.55
N THR A 69 -17.36 -12.76 10.81
CA THR A 69 -18.28 -12.85 11.94
C THR A 69 -18.46 -11.53 12.69
N MET A 70 -17.55 -10.57 12.54
CA MET A 70 -17.60 -9.27 13.23
C MET A 70 -18.62 -8.32 12.60
N SER A 71 -19.24 -7.44 13.39
CA SER A 71 -19.94 -6.25 12.89
C SER A 71 -18.96 -5.21 12.31
N TRP A 72 -19.47 -4.20 11.60
CA TRP A 72 -18.64 -3.10 11.10
C TRP A 72 -18.04 -2.27 12.23
N ASP A 73 -18.80 -2.08 13.32
CA ASP A 73 -18.31 -1.40 14.53
C ASP A 73 -17.18 -2.16 15.21
N GLU A 74 -17.27 -3.48 15.30
CA GLU A 74 -16.19 -4.31 15.87
C GLU A 74 -14.94 -4.25 15.01
N MET A 75 -15.06 -4.32 13.67
CA MET A 75 -13.93 -4.18 12.77
C MET A 75 -13.27 -2.81 12.87
N TRP A 76 -14.09 -1.75 12.95
CA TRP A 76 -13.62 -0.39 13.16
C TRP A 76 -12.86 -0.24 14.47
N ASN A 77 -13.44 -0.70 15.58
CA ASN A 77 -12.80 -0.61 16.89
C ASN A 77 -11.50 -1.39 16.94
N GLU A 78 -11.45 -2.57 16.32
CA GLU A 78 -10.20 -3.33 16.19
C GLU A 78 -9.15 -2.55 15.40
N SER A 79 -9.51 -1.98 14.25
CA SER A 79 -8.60 -1.18 13.43
C SER A 79 -8.11 0.08 14.16
N MET A 80 -8.95 0.69 15.02
CA MET A 80 -8.57 1.86 15.81
C MET A 80 -7.64 1.53 16.98
N ASN A 81 -7.79 0.34 17.58
CA ASN A 81 -6.90 -0.11 18.66
C ASN A 81 -5.50 -0.46 18.11
N ASP A 82 -5.41 -0.85 16.84
CA ASP A 82 -4.15 -1.14 16.15
C ASP A 82 -3.47 0.11 15.56
N ASP A 83 -4.08 1.32 15.68
CA ASP A 83 -3.55 2.58 15.16
C ASP A 83 -2.40 3.11 16.03
N GLU A 84 -1.21 2.57 15.80
CA GLU A 84 0.01 2.92 16.53
C GLU A 84 0.47 4.34 16.29
N TYR A 85 0.20 4.87 15.11
CA TYR A 85 0.71 6.16 14.65
C TYR A 85 -0.26 7.32 14.84
N GLY A 86 -1.49 7.03 15.25
CA GLY A 86 -2.50 8.06 15.49
C GLY A 86 -3.05 8.72 14.23
N TYR A 87 -2.75 8.21 13.03
CA TYR A 87 -3.28 8.71 11.76
C TYR A 87 -4.80 8.76 11.73
N LYS A 88 -5.45 7.81 12.37
CA LYS A 88 -6.90 7.71 12.40
C LYS A 88 -7.56 8.57 13.48
N LYS A 89 -6.79 9.32 14.29
CA LYS A 89 -7.35 10.18 15.36
C LYS A 89 -8.21 11.32 14.82
N GLU A 90 -7.85 11.87 13.67
CA GLU A 90 -8.61 12.93 13.04
C GLU A 90 -9.92 12.42 12.47
N ILE A 91 -9.90 11.23 11.88
CA ILE A 91 -11.09 10.55 11.34
C ILE A 91 -12.08 10.21 12.45
N LYS A 92 -11.61 9.86 13.66
CA LYS A 92 -12.48 9.50 14.81
C LYS A 92 -13.51 10.57 15.17
N LYS A 93 -13.32 11.81 14.81
CA LYS A 93 -14.23 12.91 15.14
C LYS A 93 -15.47 12.97 14.23
N GLU A 94 -15.38 12.37 13.05
CA GLU A 94 -16.39 12.48 11.99
C GLU A 94 -16.86 11.13 11.46
N VAL A 95 -16.67 10.07 12.27
CA VAL A 95 -16.97 8.70 11.86
C VAL A 95 -18.46 8.43 11.88
N ASP A 96 -19.00 8.15 10.72
CA ASP A 96 -20.35 7.61 10.53
C ASP A 96 -20.30 6.10 10.18
N ASP A 97 -21.46 5.49 10.02
CA ASP A 97 -21.60 4.08 9.69
C ASP A 97 -21.09 3.75 8.27
N ASN A 98 -21.01 4.73 7.38
CA ASN A 98 -20.46 4.52 6.04
C ASN A 98 -18.94 4.39 6.11
N ILE A 99 -18.26 5.21 6.90
CA ILE A 99 -16.81 5.15 7.11
C ILE A 99 -16.43 3.80 7.74
N LYS A 100 -17.14 3.40 8.81
CA LYS A 100 -16.90 2.09 9.46
C LYS A 100 -17.09 0.93 8.50
N PHE A 101 -18.16 0.97 7.71
CA PHE A 101 -18.44 -0.02 6.69
C PHE A 101 -17.32 -0.06 5.64
N TYR A 102 -16.90 1.10 5.14
CA TYR A 102 -15.89 1.21 4.09
C TYR A 102 -14.55 0.61 4.53
N PHE A 103 -14.08 0.97 5.74
CA PHE A 103 -12.87 0.39 6.32
C PHE A 103 -12.95 -1.12 6.48
N GLY A 104 -14.08 -1.61 7.05
CA GLY A 104 -14.28 -3.04 7.20
C GLY A 104 -14.29 -3.80 5.87
N MET A 105 -14.91 -3.21 4.84
CA MET A 105 -14.91 -3.80 3.50
C MET A 105 -13.53 -3.77 2.85
N THR A 106 -12.78 -2.69 3.01
CA THR A 106 -11.39 -2.60 2.51
C THR A 106 -10.51 -3.71 3.09
N ASP A 107 -10.62 -3.95 4.39
CA ASP A 107 -9.92 -5.04 5.07
C ASP A 107 -10.30 -6.43 4.52
N LEU A 108 -11.61 -6.68 4.36
CA LEU A 108 -12.10 -7.97 3.85
C LEU A 108 -11.66 -8.21 2.41
N ILE A 109 -11.75 -7.19 1.57
CA ILE A 109 -11.31 -7.22 0.17
C ILE A 109 -9.80 -7.49 0.10
N GLY A 110 -9.00 -6.76 0.89
CA GLY A 110 -7.55 -6.93 0.93
C GLY A 110 -7.13 -8.35 1.31
N LEU A 111 -7.69 -8.88 2.42
CA LEU A 111 -7.42 -10.26 2.86
C LEU A 111 -7.83 -11.30 1.81
N THR A 112 -8.97 -11.07 1.14
CA THR A 112 -9.46 -11.97 0.08
C THR A 112 -8.53 -11.95 -1.14
N CYS A 113 -8.09 -10.76 -1.57
CA CYS A 113 -7.14 -10.62 -2.67
C CYS A 113 -5.83 -11.39 -2.42
N ILE A 114 -5.32 -11.34 -1.19
CA ILE A 114 -4.11 -12.06 -0.81
C ILE A 114 -4.28 -13.57 -1.02
N LEU A 115 -5.36 -14.15 -0.51
CA LEU A 115 -5.60 -15.58 -0.65
C LEU A 115 -5.78 -15.97 -2.11
N LEU A 116 -6.61 -15.26 -2.86
CA LEU A 116 -6.87 -15.55 -4.28
C LEU A 116 -5.61 -15.45 -5.14
N ARG A 117 -4.77 -14.43 -4.91
CA ARG A 117 -3.52 -14.23 -5.65
C ARG A 117 -2.59 -15.42 -5.54
N ASN A 118 -2.61 -16.09 -4.41
CA ASN A 118 -1.74 -17.22 -4.11
C ASN A 118 -2.39 -18.57 -4.39
N GLY A 119 -3.56 -18.59 -4.99
CA GLY A 119 -4.30 -19.83 -5.26
C GLY A 119 -4.85 -20.49 -4.00
N GLU A 120 -4.92 -19.74 -2.88
CA GLU A 120 -5.41 -20.23 -1.62
C GLU A 120 -6.95 -20.23 -1.56
N ASN A 121 -7.51 -21.16 -0.79
CA ASN A 121 -8.94 -21.23 -0.59
C ASN A 121 -9.45 -20.09 0.27
N ILE A 122 -10.50 -19.43 -0.17
CA ILE A 122 -11.28 -18.47 0.61
C ILE A 122 -12.37 -19.19 1.40
N PRO A 123 -12.84 -18.63 2.53
CA PRO A 123 -13.96 -19.19 3.27
C PRO A 123 -15.25 -19.27 2.44
N ASP A 124 -16.03 -20.36 2.58
CA ASP A 124 -17.27 -20.58 1.82
C ASP A 124 -18.32 -19.51 2.11
N ASP A 125 -18.30 -18.95 3.32
CA ASP A 125 -19.26 -17.94 3.77
C ASP A 125 -18.85 -16.49 3.42
N ILE A 126 -17.84 -16.31 2.56
CA ILE A 126 -17.37 -14.99 2.09
C ILE A 126 -18.52 -14.15 1.51
N SER A 127 -19.49 -14.77 0.84
CA SER A 127 -20.65 -14.11 0.21
C SER A 127 -21.58 -13.43 1.20
N LYS A 128 -21.50 -13.75 2.50
CA LYS A 128 -22.26 -13.04 3.54
C LYS A 128 -21.95 -11.54 3.59
N LYS A 129 -20.70 -11.18 3.32
CA LYS A 129 -20.23 -9.80 3.32
C LYS A 129 -19.73 -9.31 1.96
N ILE A 130 -18.99 -10.13 1.22
CA ILE A 130 -18.59 -9.80 -0.15
C ILE A 130 -19.73 -10.23 -1.10
N ASN A 131 -20.74 -9.41 -1.19
CA ASN A 131 -21.93 -9.60 -2.03
C ASN A 131 -22.21 -8.33 -2.83
N ARG A 132 -23.08 -8.46 -3.85
CA ARG A 132 -23.38 -7.36 -4.79
C ARG A 132 -23.78 -6.06 -4.07
N GLN A 133 -24.63 -6.13 -3.04
CA GLN A 133 -25.13 -4.95 -2.34
C GLN A 133 -23.99 -4.21 -1.64
N ASN A 134 -23.16 -4.93 -0.89
CA ASN A 134 -22.04 -4.34 -0.14
C ASN A 134 -20.97 -3.78 -1.10
N LEU A 135 -20.69 -4.47 -2.21
CA LEU A 135 -19.72 -4.00 -3.19
C LEU A 135 -20.19 -2.74 -3.93
N LEU A 136 -21.49 -2.63 -4.24
CA LEU A 136 -22.07 -1.40 -4.79
C LEU A 136 -21.99 -0.26 -3.77
N ARG A 137 -22.28 -0.52 -2.49
CA ARG A 137 -22.16 0.48 -1.44
C ARG A 137 -20.72 1.02 -1.30
N VAL A 138 -19.69 0.18 -1.48
CA VAL A 138 -18.29 0.65 -1.52
C VAL A 138 -18.11 1.70 -2.62
N ILE A 139 -18.62 1.45 -3.83
CA ILE A 139 -18.53 2.38 -4.95
C ILE A 139 -19.32 3.67 -4.68
N GLU A 140 -20.52 3.57 -4.11
CA GLU A 140 -21.37 4.71 -3.76
C GLU A 140 -20.68 5.62 -2.73
N ILE A 141 -20.13 5.04 -1.67
CA ILE A 141 -19.37 5.80 -0.66
C ILE A 141 -18.14 6.44 -1.30
N ALA A 142 -17.39 5.71 -2.08
CA ALA A 142 -16.20 6.23 -2.77
C ALA A 142 -16.53 7.41 -3.71
N ASN A 143 -17.70 7.45 -4.29
CA ASN A 143 -18.13 8.55 -5.16
C ASN A 143 -18.66 9.76 -4.37
N SER A 144 -19.24 9.56 -3.20
CA SER A 144 -19.95 10.59 -2.43
C SER A 144 -19.16 11.15 -1.24
N ASP A 145 -18.26 10.35 -0.63
CA ASP A 145 -17.57 10.74 0.59
C ASP A 145 -16.29 11.52 0.28
N MET A 146 -16.41 12.86 0.46
CA MET A 146 -15.27 13.78 0.26
C MET A 146 -14.28 13.77 1.43
N ILE A 147 -14.74 13.40 2.64
CA ILE A 147 -13.93 13.43 3.86
C ILE A 147 -12.84 12.36 3.77
N MET A 148 -13.23 11.15 3.39
CA MET A 148 -12.29 10.04 3.22
C MET A 148 -11.17 10.33 2.22
N ARG A 149 -11.49 11.07 1.15
CA ARG A 149 -10.49 11.45 0.14
C ARG A 149 -9.38 12.30 0.72
N ASP A 150 -9.74 13.23 1.60
CA ASP A 150 -8.82 14.22 2.14
C ASP A 150 -8.08 13.71 3.39
N LEU A 151 -8.69 12.83 4.18
CA LEU A 151 -8.14 12.39 5.46
C LEU A 151 -7.42 11.04 5.39
N GLU A 152 -7.83 10.12 4.50
CA GLU A 152 -7.28 8.77 4.45
C GLU A 152 -7.23 8.23 3.01
N GLY A 153 -6.37 8.85 2.19
CA GLY A 153 -6.22 8.53 0.78
C GLY A 153 -5.91 7.06 0.50
N THR A 154 -5.06 6.46 1.32
CA THR A 154 -4.67 5.04 1.21
C THR A 154 -5.89 4.12 1.30
N THR A 155 -6.66 4.22 2.38
CA THR A 155 -7.84 3.36 2.59
C THR A 155 -8.92 3.65 1.55
N TYR A 156 -9.08 4.92 1.19
CA TYR A 156 -10.05 5.34 0.17
C TYR A 156 -9.76 4.70 -1.19
N VAL A 157 -8.52 4.73 -1.64
CA VAL A 157 -8.11 4.09 -2.89
C VAL A 157 -8.18 2.57 -2.79
N ASN A 158 -7.73 2.00 -1.68
CA ASN A 158 -7.70 0.54 -1.49
C ASN A 158 -9.08 -0.10 -1.49
N GLY A 159 -10.13 0.62 -1.11
CA GLY A 159 -11.50 0.12 -1.19
C GLY A 159 -11.89 -0.23 -2.62
N VAL A 160 -11.82 0.74 -3.54
CA VAL A 160 -12.18 0.53 -4.96
C VAL A 160 -11.08 -0.19 -5.72
N GLY A 161 -9.81 0.13 -5.46
CA GLY A 161 -8.67 -0.58 -6.07
C GLY A 161 -8.67 -2.07 -5.73
N GLY A 162 -9.05 -2.43 -4.51
CA GLY A 162 -9.26 -3.82 -4.10
C GLY A 162 -10.38 -4.51 -4.89
N LEU A 163 -11.47 -3.80 -5.23
CA LEU A 163 -12.52 -4.35 -6.12
C LEU A 163 -11.97 -4.66 -7.51
N MET A 164 -11.10 -3.83 -8.05
CA MET A 164 -10.41 -4.11 -9.32
C MET A 164 -9.56 -5.37 -9.22
N CYS A 165 -8.78 -5.50 -8.14
CA CYS A 165 -7.98 -6.69 -7.90
C CYS A 165 -8.85 -7.95 -7.79
N LEU A 166 -9.93 -7.91 -7.03
CA LEU A 166 -10.87 -9.03 -6.91
C LEU A 166 -11.48 -9.42 -8.25
N LYS A 167 -11.89 -8.44 -9.06
CA LYS A 167 -12.46 -8.67 -10.38
C LYS A 167 -11.45 -9.35 -11.31
N TRP A 168 -10.20 -8.88 -11.26
CA TRP A 168 -9.12 -9.45 -12.06
C TRP A 168 -8.76 -10.87 -11.62
N LEU A 169 -8.70 -11.12 -10.31
CA LEU A 169 -8.34 -12.43 -9.76
C LEU A 169 -9.46 -13.47 -9.91
N LYS A 170 -10.73 -13.06 -9.77
CA LYS A 170 -11.86 -13.98 -9.85
C LYS A 170 -13.17 -13.28 -10.20
N ASN A 171 -13.48 -13.21 -11.49
CA ASN A 171 -14.64 -12.50 -12.03
C ASN A 171 -15.99 -12.85 -11.34
N ASN A 172 -16.21 -14.12 -10.97
CA ASN A 172 -17.46 -14.56 -10.36
C ASN A 172 -17.66 -14.09 -8.90
N LEU A 173 -16.62 -13.66 -8.23
CA LEU A 173 -16.71 -13.17 -6.85
C LEU A 173 -17.27 -11.74 -6.79
N VAL A 174 -17.09 -10.96 -7.85
CA VAL A 174 -17.55 -9.57 -7.93
C VAL A 174 -18.67 -9.48 -8.96
N PRO A 175 -19.96 -9.59 -8.54
CA PRO A 175 -21.12 -9.56 -9.42
C PRO A 175 -21.50 -8.11 -9.81
N ILE A 176 -20.52 -7.30 -10.20
CA ILE A 176 -20.69 -5.91 -10.63
C ILE A 176 -20.03 -5.76 -11.99
N ASP A 177 -20.61 -4.93 -12.84
CA ASP A 177 -20.02 -4.62 -14.13
C ASP A 177 -18.65 -3.96 -13.97
N TRP A 178 -17.71 -4.39 -14.79
CA TRP A 178 -16.35 -3.86 -14.81
C TRP A 178 -16.30 -2.36 -15.06
N SER A 179 -17.17 -1.85 -15.91
CA SER A 179 -17.25 -0.42 -16.24
C SER A 179 -17.51 0.46 -15.02
N TYR A 180 -18.34 0.00 -14.09
CA TYR A 180 -18.60 0.73 -12.84
C TYR A 180 -17.37 0.85 -11.96
N ILE A 181 -16.63 -0.25 -11.81
CA ILE A 181 -15.41 -0.29 -10.99
C ILE A 181 -14.34 0.59 -11.62
N ASN A 182 -14.11 0.44 -12.93
CA ASN A 182 -13.13 1.22 -13.67
C ASN A 182 -13.44 2.72 -13.62
N GLY A 183 -14.69 3.12 -13.87
CA GLY A 183 -15.08 4.53 -13.87
C GLY A 183 -14.92 5.18 -12.49
N CYS A 184 -15.26 4.46 -11.41
CA CYS A 184 -15.04 4.94 -10.05
C CYS A 184 -13.54 5.07 -9.75
N PHE A 185 -12.74 4.07 -10.09
CA PHE A 185 -11.31 4.08 -9.87
C PHE A 185 -10.59 5.18 -10.66
N GLU A 186 -10.97 5.38 -11.92
CA GLU A 186 -10.48 6.48 -12.77
C GLU A 186 -10.79 7.85 -12.15
N GLY A 187 -12.01 8.03 -11.65
CA GLY A 187 -12.44 9.27 -10.99
C GLY A 187 -11.60 9.56 -9.72
N ILE A 188 -11.34 8.53 -8.91
CA ILE A 188 -10.47 8.63 -7.73
C ILE A 188 -9.04 9.01 -8.16
N TRP A 189 -8.51 8.37 -9.17
CA TRP A 189 -7.15 8.62 -9.65
C TRP A 189 -6.99 10.05 -10.18
N LYS A 190 -7.92 10.53 -11.00
CA LYS A 190 -7.95 11.90 -11.49
C LYS A 190 -7.99 12.93 -10.35
N TYR A 191 -8.77 12.66 -9.30
CA TYR A 191 -8.80 13.52 -8.12
C TYR A 191 -7.40 13.70 -7.50
N TYR A 192 -6.65 12.61 -7.28
CA TYR A 192 -5.30 12.71 -6.71
C TYR A 192 -4.27 13.29 -7.68
N LEU A 193 -4.42 13.06 -8.98
CA LEU A 193 -3.60 13.73 -10.01
C LEU A 193 -3.78 15.25 -9.95
N GLU A 194 -5.00 15.73 -9.85
CA GLU A 194 -5.31 17.16 -9.72
C GLU A 194 -4.75 17.76 -8.43
N LYS A 195 -4.91 17.06 -7.30
CA LYS A 195 -4.40 17.51 -6.00
C LYS A 195 -2.88 17.56 -5.96
N CYS A 196 -2.20 16.55 -6.47
CA CYS A 196 -0.74 16.50 -6.52
C CYS A 196 -0.14 17.40 -7.62
N GLY A 197 -0.81 17.58 -8.75
CA GLY A 197 -0.39 18.47 -9.84
C GLY A 197 -0.65 19.95 -9.60
N GLY A 198 -1.56 20.28 -8.69
CA GLY A 198 -1.95 21.66 -8.37
C GLY A 198 -0.94 22.39 -7.48
N VAL A 199 -1.09 23.70 -7.38
CA VAL A 199 -0.24 24.55 -6.52
C VAL A 199 -0.63 24.46 -5.04
N GLU A 200 -1.78 23.87 -4.73
CA GLU A 200 -2.38 23.87 -3.39
C GLU A 200 -1.61 23.02 -2.38
N TRP A 201 -0.95 21.94 -2.83
CA TRP A 201 -0.12 21.11 -1.96
C TRP A 201 1.02 21.87 -1.28
N LYS A 202 1.50 22.95 -1.90
CA LYS A 202 2.55 23.81 -1.33
C LYS A 202 2.10 24.54 -0.06
N LYS A 203 0.79 24.60 0.22
CA LYS A 203 0.21 25.34 1.33
C LYS A 203 -0.02 24.50 2.60
N SER A 204 -0.09 23.18 2.49
CA SER A 204 -0.36 22.29 3.64
C SER A 204 0.43 20.98 3.54
N LYS A 205 1.45 20.85 4.39
CA LYS A 205 2.31 19.65 4.43
C LYS A 205 1.53 18.37 4.73
N ASN A 206 0.56 18.42 5.64
CA ASN A 206 -0.20 17.23 6.06
C ASN A 206 -1.06 16.69 4.92
N ASN A 207 -1.73 17.56 4.16
CA ASN A 207 -2.55 17.13 3.04
C ASN A 207 -1.70 16.57 1.89
N LEU A 208 -0.48 17.07 1.69
CA LEU A 208 0.40 16.59 0.65
C LEU A 208 0.71 15.10 0.81
N HIS A 209 1.09 14.66 2.00
CA HIS A 209 1.38 13.23 2.26
C HIS A 209 0.17 12.36 1.93
N ASN A 210 -1.01 12.75 2.38
CA ASN A 210 -2.24 12.01 2.12
C ASN A 210 -2.58 11.93 0.62
N TYR A 211 -2.39 13.03 -0.13
CA TYR A 211 -2.61 13.04 -1.58
C TYR A 211 -1.58 12.20 -2.33
N ILE A 212 -0.32 12.22 -1.89
CA ILE A 212 0.73 11.35 -2.43
C ILE A 212 0.37 9.89 -2.19
N TYR A 213 -0.01 9.51 -0.96
CA TYR A 213 -0.44 8.14 -0.67
C TYR A 213 -1.67 7.72 -1.48
N GLY A 214 -2.65 8.61 -1.66
CA GLY A 214 -3.77 8.33 -2.56
C GLY A 214 -3.32 8.06 -3.99
N LEU A 215 -2.41 8.87 -4.51
CA LEU A 215 -1.88 8.74 -5.87
C LEU A 215 -1.02 7.47 -6.05
N THR A 216 -0.12 7.20 -5.11
CA THR A 216 0.74 6.00 -5.15
C THR A 216 -0.08 4.73 -5.05
N HIS A 217 -1.10 4.72 -4.19
CA HIS A 217 -1.99 3.56 -4.02
C HIS A 217 -2.86 3.28 -5.25
N CYS A 218 -3.14 4.26 -6.11
CA CYS A 218 -3.75 3.97 -7.42
C CYS A 218 -2.86 3.04 -8.24
N VAL A 219 -1.57 3.34 -8.33
CA VAL A 219 -0.58 2.50 -9.04
C VAL A 219 -0.35 1.16 -8.34
N ILE A 220 -0.25 1.16 -7.01
CA ILE A 220 -0.07 -0.05 -6.21
C ILE A 220 -1.22 -1.03 -6.42
N ASN A 221 -2.46 -0.55 -6.40
CA ASN A 221 -3.62 -1.40 -6.67
C ASN A 221 -3.65 -1.89 -8.13
N LEU A 222 -3.34 -1.02 -9.11
CA LEU A 222 -3.24 -1.43 -10.51
C LEU A 222 -2.14 -2.50 -10.73
N SER A 223 -1.04 -2.42 -9.97
CA SER A 223 0.03 -3.43 -9.98
C SER A 223 -0.34 -4.70 -9.23
N ASN A 224 -1.57 -4.81 -8.73
CA ASN A 224 -2.00 -5.89 -7.85
C ASN A 224 -1.04 -6.06 -6.65
N PHE A 225 -0.81 -4.98 -5.92
CA PHE A 225 0.13 -4.90 -4.79
C PHE A 225 1.53 -5.39 -5.15
N TYR A 226 2.14 -4.72 -6.13
CA TYR A 226 3.52 -4.94 -6.61
C TYR A 226 3.78 -6.27 -7.33
N THR A 227 2.78 -7.09 -7.61
CA THR A 227 2.98 -8.41 -8.23
C THR A 227 2.87 -8.41 -9.76
N ALA A 228 2.28 -7.39 -10.35
CA ALA A 228 2.00 -7.29 -11.78
C ALA A 228 2.57 -5.99 -12.39
N ILE A 229 3.88 -5.80 -12.33
CA ILE A 229 4.57 -4.58 -12.79
C ILE A 229 4.29 -4.30 -14.27
N ASN A 230 4.41 -5.31 -15.12
CA ASN A 230 4.17 -5.16 -16.55
C ASN A 230 2.73 -4.75 -16.88
N TYR A 231 1.79 -5.05 -16.01
CA TYR A 231 0.39 -4.67 -16.21
C TYR A 231 0.19 -3.17 -16.08
N VAL A 232 0.87 -2.52 -15.14
CA VAL A 232 0.81 -1.06 -14.96
C VAL A 232 1.26 -0.35 -16.23
N GLN A 233 2.41 -0.74 -16.77
CA GLN A 233 3.02 -0.09 -17.94
C GLN A 233 2.26 -0.34 -19.23
N ASN A 234 1.50 -1.43 -19.31
CA ASN A 234 0.74 -1.83 -20.49
C ASN A 234 -0.78 -1.71 -20.31
N SER A 235 -1.23 -1.00 -19.28
CA SER A 235 -2.67 -0.83 -19.02
C SER A 235 -3.28 0.17 -20.01
N GLU A 236 -3.96 -0.35 -21.03
CA GLU A 236 -4.65 0.48 -22.04
C GLU A 236 -5.70 1.41 -21.41
N ASN A 237 -6.38 0.96 -20.35
CA ASN A 237 -7.45 1.72 -19.70
C ASN A 237 -6.97 2.91 -18.87
N PHE A 238 -5.72 2.87 -18.37
CA PHE A 238 -5.17 3.86 -17.43
C PHE A 238 -3.81 4.41 -17.86
N LEU A 239 -3.46 4.30 -19.14
CA LEU A 239 -2.15 4.71 -19.64
C LEU A 239 -1.87 6.20 -19.38
N ASN A 240 -2.86 7.06 -19.58
CA ASN A 240 -2.71 8.49 -19.34
C ASN A 240 -2.49 8.79 -17.87
N GLU A 241 -3.24 8.16 -16.96
CA GLU A 241 -3.13 8.32 -15.53
C GLU A 241 -1.76 7.83 -15.04
N VAL A 242 -1.25 6.72 -15.58
CA VAL A 242 0.10 6.18 -15.28
C VAL A 242 1.18 7.17 -15.69
N ILE A 243 1.12 7.71 -16.91
CA ILE A 243 2.09 8.69 -17.41
C ILE A 243 2.06 9.95 -16.55
N HIS A 244 0.87 10.51 -16.31
CA HIS A 244 0.70 11.73 -15.51
C HIS A 244 1.18 11.51 -14.06
N THR A 245 0.92 10.33 -13.48
CA THR A 245 1.42 10.01 -12.13
C THR A 245 2.92 10.08 -12.08
N LYS A 246 3.61 9.44 -13.02
CA LYS A 246 5.07 9.47 -13.10
C LYS A 246 5.58 10.92 -13.19
N ASP A 247 5.02 11.70 -14.10
CA ASP A 247 5.48 13.07 -14.36
C ASP A 247 5.24 13.98 -13.14
N ILE A 248 4.09 13.87 -12.48
CA ILE A 248 3.77 14.63 -11.26
C ILE A 248 4.72 14.25 -10.12
N LEU A 249 4.94 12.96 -9.87
CA LEU A 249 5.83 12.51 -8.80
C LEU A 249 7.28 12.92 -9.07
N CYS A 250 7.77 12.83 -10.31
CA CYS A 250 9.09 13.34 -10.68
C CYS A 250 9.22 14.85 -10.42
N ASN A 251 8.20 15.64 -10.79
CA ASN A 251 8.19 17.08 -10.57
C ASN A 251 8.16 17.44 -9.07
N ILE A 252 7.39 16.72 -8.26
CA ILE A 252 7.36 16.88 -6.81
C ILE A 252 8.74 16.60 -6.21
N ILE A 253 9.37 15.50 -6.59
CA ILE A 253 10.71 15.11 -6.13
C ILE A 253 11.75 16.14 -6.54
N GLU A 254 11.80 16.57 -7.81
CA GLU A 254 12.77 17.55 -8.27
C GLU A 254 12.62 18.90 -7.55
N SER A 255 11.39 19.32 -7.26
CA SER A 255 11.12 20.54 -6.49
C SER A 255 11.71 20.52 -5.06
N GLN A 256 11.99 19.34 -4.51
CA GLN A 256 12.50 19.16 -3.15
C GLN A 256 14.00 18.79 -3.09
N LYS A 257 14.68 18.74 -4.22
CA LYS A 257 16.10 18.38 -4.32
C LYS A 257 17.01 19.29 -3.51
N SER A 258 16.77 20.61 -3.54
CA SER A 258 17.56 21.58 -2.79
C SER A 258 17.47 21.43 -1.26
N SER A 259 16.39 20.85 -0.75
CA SER A 259 16.17 20.55 0.66
C SER A 259 16.60 19.13 1.05
N ASP A 260 17.24 18.39 0.14
CA ASP A 260 17.56 16.98 0.32
C ASP A 260 16.33 16.14 0.68
N TYR A 261 15.19 16.46 0.04
CA TYR A 261 13.90 15.76 0.19
C TYR A 261 13.37 15.70 1.64
N LYS A 262 13.82 16.59 2.52
CA LYS A 262 13.48 16.57 3.97
C LYS A 262 12.02 16.84 4.29
N ILE A 263 11.24 17.31 3.32
CA ILE A 263 9.80 17.47 3.48
C ILE A 263 9.10 16.10 3.61
N PHE A 264 9.67 15.06 3.01
CA PHE A 264 9.14 13.72 3.06
C PHE A 264 9.81 12.92 4.18
N ASN A 265 9.02 12.11 4.86
CA ASN A 265 9.57 11.01 5.63
C ASN A 265 10.11 9.93 4.67
N ASP A 266 10.90 9.01 5.20
CA ASP A 266 11.57 7.98 4.39
C ASP A 266 10.56 7.04 3.74
N ASP A 267 9.43 6.78 4.40
CA ASP A 267 8.35 5.95 3.92
C ASP A 267 7.68 6.54 2.68
N THR A 268 7.20 7.79 2.77
CA THR A 268 6.59 8.50 1.64
C THR A 268 7.55 8.59 0.46
N LEU A 269 8.82 8.90 0.72
CA LEU A 269 9.82 9.00 -0.33
C LEU A 269 10.05 7.63 -1.01
N ALA A 270 10.22 6.57 -0.23
CA ALA A 270 10.40 5.21 -0.76
C ALA A 270 9.20 4.76 -1.61
N GLU A 271 7.98 5.09 -1.18
CA GLU A 271 6.76 4.75 -1.92
C GLU A 271 6.62 5.53 -3.23
N MET A 272 6.93 6.82 -3.23
CA MET A 272 6.97 7.63 -4.45
C MET A 272 7.96 7.06 -5.46
N LEU A 273 9.17 6.73 -5.03
CA LEU A 273 10.23 6.19 -5.88
C LEU A 273 9.83 4.83 -6.49
N LEU A 274 9.19 3.98 -5.71
CA LEU A 274 8.68 2.71 -6.20
C LEU A 274 7.54 2.93 -7.20
N THR A 275 6.65 3.86 -6.93
CA THR A 275 5.54 4.21 -7.85
C THR A 275 6.06 4.73 -9.18
N ILE A 276 7.04 5.64 -9.19
CA ILE A 276 7.68 6.12 -10.43
C ILE A 276 8.25 4.93 -11.23
N ARG A 277 8.90 3.99 -10.55
CA ARG A 277 9.43 2.78 -11.19
C ARG A 277 8.33 1.92 -11.82
N LEU A 278 7.25 1.66 -11.08
CA LEU A 278 6.09 0.91 -11.58
C LEU A 278 5.46 1.57 -12.82
N CYS A 279 5.51 2.90 -12.89
CA CYS A 279 5.04 3.68 -14.04
C CYS A 279 6.05 3.76 -15.20
N GLY A 280 7.09 2.92 -15.23
CA GLY A 280 8.11 2.92 -16.29
C GLY A 280 9.17 4.01 -16.17
N GLY A 281 9.29 4.65 -15.01
CA GLY A 281 10.30 5.67 -14.70
C GLY A 281 11.54 5.12 -13.99
N GLU A 282 11.92 3.88 -14.23
CA GLU A 282 13.06 3.24 -13.55
C GLU A 282 14.35 4.06 -13.64
N TYR A 283 14.61 4.66 -14.79
CA TYR A 283 15.82 5.45 -15.08
C TYR A 283 15.60 6.96 -15.01
N ALA A 284 14.47 7.43 -14.50
CA ALA A 284 14.24 8.86 -14.31
C ALA A 284 15.31 9.43 -13.38
N ILE A 285 15.96 10.53 -13.82
CA ILE A 285 17.09 11.13 -13.09
C ILE A 285 16.66 11.64 -11.71
N GLU A 286 15.44 12.16 -11.60
CA GLU A 286 14.83 12.63 -10.36
C GLU A 286 14.72 11.48 -9.35
N ARG A 287 14.23 10.33 -9.82
CA ARG A 287 14.12 9.11 -9.03
C ARG A 287 15.50 8.63 -8.56
N LEU A 288 16.46 8.56 -9.44
CA LEU A 288 17.82 8.07 -9.11
C LEU A 288 18.52 8.96 -8.10
N ASN A 289 18.40 10.30 -8.23
CA ASN A 289 18.95 11.25 -7.29
C ASN A 289 18.32 11.11 -5.89
N ALA A 290 16.99 11.00 -5.83
CA ALA A 290 16.28 10.84 -4.57
C ALA A 290 16.54 9.47 -3.93
N LEU A 291 16.69 8.40 -4.72
CA LEU A 291 17.06 7.08 -4.23
C LEU A 291 18.46 7.07 -3.60
N ASN A 292 19.41 7.81 -4.20
CA ASN A 292 20.74 8.01 -3.62
C ASN A 292 20.63 8.69 -2.25
N SER A 293 19.88 9.81 -2.15
CA SER A 293 19.68 10.51 -0.89
C SER A 293 19.01 9.60 0.15
N LEU A 294 17.94 8.89 -0.22
CA LEU A 294 17.28 7.94 0.69
C LEU A 294 18.26 6.89 1.19
N SER A 295 19.09 6.34 0.32
CA SER A 295 20.07 5.31 0.71
C SER A 295 21.13 5.81 1.70
N LEU A 296 21.43 7.12 1.71
CA LEU A 296 22.36 7.73 2.67
C LEU A 296 21.74 7.88 4.07
N ARG A 297 20.42 7.91 4.16
CA ARG A 297 19.70 7.95 5.45
C ARG A 297 19.64 6.59 6.13
N PHE A 298 20.01 5.55 5.42
CA PHE A 298 20.03 4.20 5.95
C PHE A 298 21.05 4.06 7.08
N ASN A 299 20.60 3.57 8.23
CA ASN A 299 21.47 3.32 9.36
C ASN A 299 22.35 2.08 9.10
N SER A 300 23.61 2.30 8.72
CA SER A 300 24.55 1.23 8.37
C SER A 300 24.91 0.31 9.53
N THR A 301 24.76 0.76 10.76
CA THR A 301 25.04 -0.04 11.96
C THR A 301 23.91 -1.01 12.28
N LYS A 302 22.67 -0.56 12.11
CA LYS A 302 21.47 -1.36 12.39
C LYS A 302 20.91 -2.06 11.16
N LEU A 303 21.37 -1.69 9.97
CA LEU A 303 20.90 -2.18 8.66
C LEU A 303 19.41 -1.92 8.44
N ILE A 304 18.90 -0.79 8.90
CA ILE A 304 17.50 -0.35 8.77
C ILE A 304 17.40 1.15 8.50
N PHE A 305 16.26 1.59 7.99
CA PHE A 305 15.84 2.99 8.07
C PHE A 305 15.33 3.25 9.48
N ASP A 306 15.95 4.21 10.17
CA ASP A 306 15.77 4.50 11.60
C ASP A 306 14.85 5.72 11.78
N GLU A 307 13.64 5.62 11.25
CA GLU A 307 12.62 6.68 11.38
C GLU A 307 11.95 6.63 12.76
N HIS A 308 11.73 5.42 13.28
CA HIS A 308 11.10 5.17 14.57
C HIS A 308 12.04 4.46 15.52
N LYS A 309 12.64 5.22 16.46
CA LYS A 309 13.49 4.66 17.50
C LYS A 309 12.69 3.81 18.49
N ARG A 310 13.20 2.63 18.82
CA ARG A 310 12.61 1.70 19.78
C ARG A 310 13.68 1.17 20.73
N ASN A 311 13.23 0.45 21.76
CA ASN A 311 14.11 -0.04 22.84
C ASN A 311 15.07 -1.15 22.41
N ASN A 312 14.74 -1.86 21.34
CA ASN A 312 15.58 -2.94 20.82
C ASN A 312 15.45 -3.09 19.30
N LEU A 313 16.41 -3.76 18.68
CA LEU A 313 16.50 -3.91 17.23
C LEU A 313 15.24 -4.59 16.62
N LYS A 314 14.65 -5.57 17.31
CA LYS A 314 13.44 -6.26 16.82
C LYS A 314 12.24 -5.29 16.72
N GLU A 315 12.05 -4.47 17.75
CA GLU A 315 10.99 -3.47 17.76
C GLU A 315 11.24 -2.36 16.73
N GLU A 316 12.49 -1.95 16.54
CA GLU A 316 12.86 -0.99 15.51
C GLU A 316 12.64 -1.52 14.10
N LEU A 317 13.00 -2.77 13.83
CA LEU A 317 12.74 -3.44 12.55
C LEU A 317 11.24 -3.52 12.25
N LEU A 318 10.43 -3.85 13.25
CA LEU A 318 8.98 -3.91 13.10
C LEU A 318 8.36 -2.52 12.89
N ALA A 319 8.85 -1.49 13.60
CA ALA A 319 8.36 -0.12 13.48
C ALA A 319 8.68 0.51 12.11
N ASN A 320 9.80 0.12 11.49
CA ASN A 320 10.26 0.65 10.20
C ASN A 320 10.07 -0.34 9.04
N GLU A 321 9.26 -1.37 9.25
CA GLU A 321 9.09 -2.48 8.31
C GLU A 321 8.65 -2.02 6.92
N HIS A 322 7.65 -1.15 6.85
CA HIS A 322 7.08 -0.69 5.58
C HIS A 322 8.15 0.02 4.74
N THR A 323 8.84 0.99 5.30
CA THR A 323 9.92 1.73 4.64
C THR A 323 11.05 0.82 4.17
N ASN A 324 11.48 -0.11 5.02
CA ASN A 324 12.53 -1.07 4.67
C ASN A 324 12.12 -1.94 3.46
N ILE A 325 10.89 -2.41 3.46
CA ILE A 325 10.34 -3.21 2.37
C ILE A 325 10.25 -2.41 1.07
N LEU A 326 9.74 -1.19 1.12
CA LEU A 326 9.65 -0.32 -0.05
C LEU A 326 11.05 -0.03 -0.64
N PHE A 327 12.06 0.17 0.21
CA PHE A 327 13.43 0.36 -0.25
C PHE A 327 13.96 -0.90 -0.97
N ILE A 328 13.76 -2.08 -0.39
CA ILE A 328 14.11 -3.36 -1.02
C ILE A 328 13.44 -3.47 -2.40
N LEU A 329 12.14 -3.18 -2.47
CA LEU A 329 11.37 -3.24 -3.72
C LEU A 329 11.91 -2.25 -4.77
N ASN A 330 12.38 -1.08 -4.36
CA ASN A 330 12.99 -0.08 -5.25
C ASN A 330 14.28 -0.55 -5.91
N ILE A 331 15.02 -1.45 -5.27
CA ILE A 331 16.35 -1.88 -5.71
C ILE A 331 16.31 -3.22 -6.43
N LEU A 332 15.57 -4.18 -5.88
CA LEU A 332 15.66 -5.58 -6.32
C LEU A 332 14.58 -5.97 -7.35
N PHE A 333 13.54 -5.19 -7.54
CA PHE A 333 12.63 -5.35 -8.66
C PHE A 333 13.20 -4.69 -9.89
#